data_509477cbd88dcfdc4a4cb23bd02bf0b4
#
_entry.id   509477cbd88dcfdc4a4cb23bd02bf0b4
#
_cell.length_a   1.000
_cell.length_b   1.000
_cell.length_c   1.000
_cell.angle_alpha   90.00
_cell.angle_beta   90.00
_cell.angle_gamma   90.00
#
_symmetry.space_group_name_H-M   'P 1'
#
loop_
_entity.id
_entity.type
_entity.pdbx_description
1 polymer ?
#
loop_
_entity_poly.entity_id
_entity_poly.type
_entity_poly.pdbx_seq_one_letter_code
_entity_poly.pdbx_strand_id
1 'polypeptide(L)'
;SFIGAGGLGVAIYRGITTNNTAMTMVGSLLIALLALVMDMLLEFIEKRMNKRSIKDKKANKVMALVCIGLCIVIVIGTVVSRKKQDTIHIATKPMTEQYVLGEMLKLLIEQDTNLNVELTQGVGGGTSNIQPAMESGEFDLYPEYTGTGWNMVLKKDGIYTEDLFDSMQDEYNQSLDMKWMGMYGFNNTFGLVVRREIAEKYHLKTYSDLKTVANQLIFGAEYDFFEREDGYNALCQTYDLHF
;
A
#
# COMPACT_ATOMS: atom_id res chain seq x y z
N SER A 1 8.72 -11.55 -4.91
CA SER A 1 7.56 -10.69 -5.00
C SER A 1 7.53 -9.76 -3.79
N PHE A 2 7.49 -8.47 -4.03
CA PHE A 2 7.41 -7.46 -2.98
C PHE A 2 5.97 -7.18 -2.53
N ILE A 3 5.00 -7.85 -3.11
CA ILE A 3 3.57 -7.53 -2.98
C ILE A 3 2.82 -8.78 -2.53
N GLY A 4 2.07 -8.66 -1.43
CA GLY A 4 1.01 -9.58 -1.03
C GLY A 4 1.37 -10.78 -0.15
N ALA A 5 2.63 -11.00 0.19
CA ALA A 5 2.98 -11.95 1.24
C ALA A 5 3.72 -11.19 2.34
N GLY A 6 3.09 -10.97 3.47
CA GLY A 6 3.74 -10.33 4.62
C GLY A 6 5.16 -10.87 4.85
N GLY A 7 6.08 -10.03 5.30
CA GLY A 7 7.45 -10.45 5.53
C GLY A 7 8.41 -9.26 5.64
N LEU A 8 9.71 -9.55 5.82
CA LEU A 8 10.75 -8.54 5.97
C LEU A 8 10.86 -7.56 4.80
N GLY A 9 10.46 -7.98 3.58
CA GLY A 9 10.39 -7.12 2.41
C GLY A 9 9.36 -5.99 2.54
N VAL A 10 8.23 -6.24 3.18
CA VAL A 10 7.22 -5.23 3.48
C VAL A 10 7.78 -4.16 4.42
N ALA A 11 8.57 -4.54 5.42
CA ALA A 11 9.20 -3.60 6.33
C ALA A 11 10.17 -2.64 5.60
N ILE A 12 10.97 -3.15 4.63
CA ILE A 12 11.85 -2.31 3.81
C ILE A 12 11.01 -1.38 2.93
N TYR A 13 10.02 -1.92 2.24
CA TYR A 13 9.16 -1.16 1.36
C TYR A 13 8.42 -0.04 2.12
N ARG A 14 7.83 -0.38 3.27
CA ARG A 14 7.19 0.58 4.17
C ARG A 14 8.19 1.66 4.65
N GLY A 15 9.40 1.26 5.03
CA GLY A 15 10.45 2.21 5.41
C GLY A 15 10.81 3.19 4.30
N ILE A 16 10.85 2.72 3.04
CA ILE A 16 11.12 3.57 1.86
C ILE A 16 9.93 4.50 1.62
N THR A 17 8.71 3.98 1.59
CA THR A 17 7.49 4.76 1.24
C THR A 17 7.14 5.80 2.31
N THR A 18 7.43 5.52 3.58
CA THR A 18 7.23 6.47 4.69
C THR A 18 8.46 7.33 5.00
N ASN A 19 9.52 7.25 4.17
CA ASN A 19 10.81 7.92 4.39
C ASN A 19 11.42 7.65 5.77
N ASN A 20 11.18 6.45 6.32
CA ASN A 20 11.71 6.01 7.59
C ASN A 20 13.00 5.20 7.40
N THR A 21 14.14 5.91 7.41
CA THR A 21 15.47 5.32 7.19
C THR A 21 15.80 4.22 8.21
N ALA A 22 15.38 4.38 9.46
CA ALA A 22 15.64 3.39 10.51
C ALA A 22 14.93 2.06 10.21
N MET A 23 13.67 2.13 9.79
CA MET A 23 12.87 0.94 9.42
C MET A 23 13.45 0.24 8.19
N THR A 24 13.87 1.01 7.17
CA THR A 24 14.54 0.49 5.97
C THR A 24 15.85 -0.22 6.32
N MET A 25 16.68 0.37 7.17
CA MET A 25 17.96 -0.22 7.61
C MET A 25 17.75 -1.50 8.41
N VAL A 26 16.82 -1.49 9.37
CA VAL A 26 16.50 -2.69 10.19
C VAL A 26 15.97 -3.82 9.31
N GLY A 27 15.05 -3.53 8.39
CA GLY A 27 14.52 -4.51 7.45
C GLY A 27 15.61 -5.11 6.55
N SER A 28 16.50 -4.28 6.01
CA SER A 28 17.64 -4.71 5.18
C SER A 28 18.63 -5.58 5.96
N LEU A 29 18.93 -5.20 7.20
CA LEU A 29 19.83 -5.98 8.07
C LEU A 29 19.23 -7.36 8.40
N LEU A 30 17.94 -7.42 8.69
CA LEU A 30 17.25 -8.68 8.98
C LEU A 30 17.21 -9.61 7.75
N ILE A 31 17.01 -9.07 6.54
CA ILE A 31 17.09 -9.87 5.30
C ILE A 31 18.50 -10.39 5.07
N ALA A 32 19.52 -9.56 5.27
CA ALA A 32 20.92 -9.99 5.14
C ALA A 32 21.27 -11.11 6.13
N LEU A 33 20.81 -10.97 7.38
CA LEU A 33 20.99 -12.00 8.41
C LEU A 33 20.29 -13.31 8.03
N LEU A 34 19.05 -13.21 7.53
CA LEU A 34 18.28 -14.37 7.08
C LEU A 34 18.99 -15.09 5.91
N ALA A 35 19.50 -14.32 4.94
CA ALA A 35 20.26 -14.86 3.82
C ALA A 35 21.52 -15.61 4.29
N LEU A 36 22.30 -15.05 5.22
CA LEU A 36 23.47 -15.71 5.79
C LEU A 36 23.10 -17.02 6.51
N VAL A 37 21.99 -17.02 7.26
CA VAL A 37 21.51 -18.23 7.95
C VAL A 37 21.10 -19.30 6.95
N MET A 38 20.41 -18.92 5.88
CA MET A 38 20.01 -19.85 4.82
C MET A 38 21.22 -20.41 4.06
N ASP A 39 22.22 -19.59 3.79
CA ASP A 39 23.47 -20.02 3.13
C ASP A 39 24.24 -21.03 3.99
N MET A 40 24.36 -20.76 5.28
CA MET A 40 24.97 -21.71 6.25
C MET A 40 24.18 -23.02 6.33
N LEU A 41 22.85 -22.98 6.27
CA LEU A 41 22.00 -24.18 6.27
C LEU A 41 22.20 -25.00 4.98
N LEU A 42 22.23 -24.34 3.83
CA LEU A 42 22.44 -24.99 2.55
C LEU A 42 23.84 -25.63 2.46
N GLU A 43 24.88 -24.91 2.89
CA GLU A 43 26.26 -25.44 2.98
C GLU A 43 26.33 -26.68 3.89
N PHE A 44 25.62 -26.66 5.00
CA PHE A 44 25.56 -27.80 5.90
C PHE A 44 24.86 -29.03 5.26
N ILE A 45 23.72 -28.79 4.59
CA ILE A 45 22.98 -29.86 3.88
C ILE A 45 23.86 -30.45 2.77
N GLU A 46 24.53 -29.59 2.00
CA GLU A 46 25.41 -29.99 0.92
C GLU A 46 26.60 -30.85 1.46
N LYS A 47 27.27 -30.39 2.52
CA LYS A 47 28.33 -31.13 3.20
C LYS A 47 27.84 -32.46 3.74
N ARG A 48 26.62 -32.56 4.19
CA ARG A 48 26.00 -33.81 4.69
C ARG A 48 25.61 -34.77 3.56
N MET A 49 25.13 -34.24 2.45
CA MET A 49 24.81 -35.06 1.26
C MET A 49 26.07 -35.59 0.54
N ASN A 50 27.14 -34.82 0.53
CA ASN A 50 28.38 -35.13 -0.16
C ASN A 50 29.36 -35.98 0.68
N LYS A 51 29.17 -36.09 1.99
CA LYS A 51 29.99 -36.92 2.89
C LYS A 51 29.27 -38.17 3.32
N ARG A 52 29.62 -39.26 2.63
CA ARG A 52 29.39 -40.64 3.05
C ARG A 52 30.32 -41.02 4.21
N SER A 53 30.45 -40.24 5.27
CA SER A 53 31.21 -40.65 6.49
C SER A 53 31.13 -39.63 7.61
N ILE A 54 30.52 -40.03 8.72
CA ILE A 54 31.10 -40.29 10.04
C ILE A 54 31.32 -39.09 10.95
N LYS A 55 30.56 -39.13 12.05
CA LYS A 55 30.94 -38.74 13.42
C LYS A 55 31.55 -37.37 13.64
N ASP A 56 30.77 -36.34 13.55
CA ASP A 56 30.99 -35.19 14.42
C ASP A 56 29.74 -34.89 15.26
N LYS A 57 29.64 -35.60 16.40
CA LYS A 57 28.57 -35.47 17.38
C LYS A 57 28.48 -34.04 17.92
N LYS A 58 29.60 -33.28 17.91
CA LYS A 58 29.63 -31.87 18.36
C LYS A 58 28.98 -30.93 17.34
N ALA A 59 29.29 -31.05 16.04
CA ALA A 59 28.70 -30.21 14.98
C ALA A 59 27.19 -30.43 14.86
N ASN A 60 26.73 -31.69 14.99
CA ASN A 60 25.31 -32.02 15.02
C ASN A 60 24.54 -31.40 16.22
N LYS A 61 25.17 -31.31 17.41
CA LYS A 61 24.58 -30.66 18.59
C LYS A 61 24.49 -29.15 18.43
N VAL A 62 25.53 -28.53 17.91
CA VAL A 62 25.53 -27.08 17.65
C VAL A 62 24.46 -26.70 16.62
N MET A 63 24.34 -27.49 15.54
CA MET A 63 23.31 -27.25 14.52
C MET A 63 21.89 -27.45 15.06
N ALA A 64 21.67 -28.50 15.84
CA ALA A 64 20.37 -28.71 16.48
C ALA A 64 20.01 -27.53 17.42
N LEU A 65 20.97 -26.98 18.15
CA LEU A 65 20.78 -25.80 18.99
C LEU A 65 20.46 -24.55 18.18
N VAL A 66 21.10 -24.34 17.03
CA VAL A 66 20.81 -23.21 16.13
C VAL A 66 19.42 -23.35 15.53
N CYS A 67 19.03 -24.52 15.03
CA CYS A 67 17.69 -24.77 14.51
C CYS A 67 16.60 -24.58 15.59
N ILE A 68 16.82 -25.09 16.80
CA ILE A 68 15.91 -24.91 17.94
C ILE A 68 15.83 -23.43 18.29
N GLY A 69 16.96 -22.71 18.33
CA GLY A 69 16.99 -21.26 18.58
C GLY A 69 16.18 -20.49 17.54
N LEU A 70 16.31 -20.82 16.26
CA LEU A 70 15.56 -20.22 15.16
C LEU A 70 14.05 -20.50 15.28
N CYS A 71 13.69 -21.76 15.58
CA CYS A 71 12.30 -22.13 15.83
C CYS A 71 11.69 -21.37 17.03
N ILE A 72 12.47 -21.22 18.10
CA ILE A 72 12.05 -20.44 19.27
C ILE A 72 11.84 -18.96 18.91
N VAL A 73 12.72 -18.35 18.14
CA VAL A 73 12.58 -16.96 17.69
C VAL A 73 11.35 -16.79 16.81
N ILE A 74 11.08 -17.74 15.90
CA ILE A 74 9.88 -17.73 15.05
C ILE A 74 8.61 -17.88 15.93
N VAL A 75 8.62 -18.82 16.87
CA VAL A 75 7.48 -19.04 17.78
C VAL A 75 7.25 -17.82 18.69
N ILE A 76 8.31 -17.24 19.25
CA ILE A 76 8.21 -16.02 20.06
C ILE A 76 7.69 -14.86 19.18
N GLY A 77 8.19 -14.71 17.96
CA GLY A 77 7.69 -13.71 17.00
C GLY A 77 6.20 -13.85 16.70
N THR A 78 5.72 -15.08 16.49
CA THR A 78 4.29 -15.34 16.23
C THR A 78 3.42 -15.16 17.49
N VAL A 79 3.93 -15.50 18.67
CA VAL A 79 3.20 -15.35 19.96
C VAL A 79 3.15 -13.87 20.36
N VAL A 80 4.23 -13.12 20.16
CA VAL A 80 4.26 -11.67 20.44
C VAL A 80 3.35 -10.93 19.44
N SER A 81 3.31 -11.35 18.18
CA SER A 81 2.37 -10.79 17.20
C SER A 81 0.89 -11.08 17.53
N ARG A 82 0.59 -12.15 18.27
CA ARG A 82 -0.78 -12.48 18.71
C ARG A 82 -1.28 -11.66 19.90
N LYS A 83 -0.42 -10.90 20.58
CA LYS A 83 -0.81 -9.96 21.65
C LYS A 83 -1.11 -8.56 21.15
N LYS A 84 -1.51 -8.41 19.89
CA LYS A 84 -2.09 -7.18 19.36
C LYS A 84 -3.58 -7.15 19.69
N GLN A 85 -3.90 -6.91 20.92
CA GLN A 85 -5.26 -6.62 21.34
C GLN A 85 -5.35 -5.11 21.54
N ASP A 86 -6.39 -4.49 21.02
CA ASP A 86 -6.85 -3.13 21.24
C ASP A 86 -6.11 -1.99 20.49
N THR A 87 -5.43 -2.28 19.38
CA THR A 87 -4.86 -1.22 18.53
C THR A 87 -5.45 -1.31 17.11
N ILE A 88 -6.02 -0.20 16.64
CA ILE A 88 -6.47 -0.03 15.25
C ILE A 88 -5.35 0.60 14.43
N HIS A 89 -5.00 -0.02 13.33
CA HIS A 89 -3.98 0.48 12.40
C HIS A 89 -4.65 1.20 11.23
N ILE A 90 -4.44 2.51 11.16
CA ILE A 90 -4.98 3.35 10.09
C ILE A 90 -3.85 3.69 9.11
N ALA A 91 -4.12 3.52 7.80
CA ALA A 91 -3.25 4.02 6.74
C ALA A 91 -3.83 5.27 6.09
N THR A 92 -2.97 6.15 5.56
CA THR A 92 -3.38 7.25 4.69
C THR A 92 -2.51 7.33 3.44
N LYS A 93 -3.08 7.82 2.36
CA LYS A 93 -2.35 8.14 1.12
C LYS A 93 -1.52 9.43 1.32
N PRO A 94 -0.50 9.70 0.48
CA PRO A 94 0.39 10.85 0.63
C PRO A 94 -0.25 12.17 0.14
N MET A 95 -1.39 12.53 0.69
CA MET A 95 -2.14 13.75 0.36
C MET A 95 -2.60 14.46 1.63
N THR A 96 -2.58 15.78 1.63
CA THR A 96 -2.94 16.61 2.81
C THR A 96 -4.33 16.28 3.35
N GLU A 97 -5.32 16.12 2.48
CA GLU A 97 -6.68 15.71 2.82
C GLU A 97 -6.69 14.38 3.59
N GLN A 98 -5.95 13.40 3.10
CA GLN A 98 -5.85 12.08 3.70
C GLN A 98 -5.20 12.13 5.10
N TYR A 99 -4.21 13.01 5.30
CA TYR A 99 -3.60 13.23 6.61
C TYR A 99 -4.60 13.78 7.60
N VAL A 100 -5.42 14.77 7.17
CA VAL A 100 -6.48 15.34 8.01
C VAL A 100 -7.52 14.28 8.35
N LEU A 101 -7.99 13.50 7.36
CA LEU A 101 -8.96 12.43 7.60
C LEU A 101 -8.41 11.35 8.54
N GLY A 102 -7.15 10.96 8.37
CA GLY A 102 -6.50 9.99 9.25
C GLY A 102 -6.41 10.46 10.70
N GLU A 103 -6.01 11.70 10.93
CA GLU A 103 -5.99 12.30 12.28
C GLU A 103 -7.40 12.43 12.88
N MET A 104 -8.37 12.83 12.09
CA MET A 104 -9.77 12.91 12.55
C MET A 104 -10.29 11.52 12.97
N LEU A 105 -10.07 10.49 12.17
CA LEU A 105 -10.47 9.12 12.50
C LEU A 105 -9.78 8.64 13.78
N LYS A 106 -8.47 8.89 13.91
CA LYS A 106 -7.72 8.55 15.11
C LYS A 106 -8.33 9.22 16.35
N LEU A 107 -8.53 10.52 16.30
CA LEU A 107 -9.10 11.26 17.42
C LEU A 107 -10.49 10.78 17.81
N LEU A 108 -11.37 10.51 16.84
CA LEU A 108 -12.72 10.02 17.11
C LEU A 108 -12.71 8.62 17.73
N ILE A 109 -11.89 7.70 17.21
CA ILE A 109 -11.80 6.35 17.74
C ILE A 109 -11.24 6.36 19.16
N GLU A 110 -10.16 7.11 19.43
CA GLU A 110 -9.57 7.22 20.77
C GLU A 110 -10.46 7.96 21.77
N GLN A 111 -11.31 8.92 21.30
CA GLN A 111 -12.26 9.63 22.14
C GLN A 111 -13.46 8.76 22.53
N ASP A 112 -14.02 8.01 21.59
CA ASP A 112 -15.29 7.30 21.75
C ASP A 112 -15.12 5.85 22.18
N THR A 113 -13.87 5.35 22.21
CA THR A 113 -13.54 3.97 22.57
C THR A 113 -12.32 3.90 23.50
N ASN A 114 -12.03 2.70 24.02
CA ASN A 114 -10.80 2.43 24.76
C ASN A 114 -9.70 1.83 23.86
N LEU A 115 -9.83 1.94 22.52
CA LEU A 115 -8.88 1.43 21.57
C LEU A 115 -7.74 2.43 21.35
N ASN A 116 -6.52 1.91 21.17
CA ASN A 116 -5.40 2.73 20.71
C ASN A 116 -5.42 2.80 19.18
N VAL A 117 -4.92 3.89 18.61
CA VAL A 117 -4.81 4.03 17.16
C VAL A 117 -3.36 4.28 16.77
N GLU A 118 -2.84 3.41 15.92
CA GLU A 118 -1.56 3.61 15.24
C GLU A 118 -1.82 4.12 13.82
N LEU A 119 -1.46 5.37 13.56
CA LEU A 119 -1.66 6.02 12.28
C LEU A 119 -0.37 6.01 11.45
N THR A 120 -0.40 5.35 10.30
CA THR A 120 0.65 5.36 9.29
C THR A 120 0.29 6.33 8.19
N GLN A 121 0.91 7.50 8.20
CA GLN A 121 0.64 8.55 7.21
C GLN A 121 1.51 8.40 5.96
N GLY A 122 0.94 8.75 4.81
CA GLY A 122 1.67 8.94 3.56
C GLY A 122 2.21 7.67 2.94
N VAL A 123 1.44 6.58 2.95
CA VAL A 123 1.82 5.34 2.27
C VAL A 123 1.95 5.62 0.77
N GLY A 124 3.20 5.60 0.27
CA GLY A 124 3.50 5.82 -1.14
C GLY A 124 2.83 4.77 -2.03
N GLY A 125 2.48 5.13 -3.26
CA GLY A 125 1.71 4.28 -4.16
C GLY A 125 0.22 4.18 -3.81
N GLY A 126 -0.22 4.85 -2.74
CA GLY A 126 -1.63 4.99 -2.39
C GLY A 126 -2.37 3.65 -2.32
N THR A 127 -3.51 3.56 -2.99
CA THR A 127 -4.38 2.37 -3.01
C THR A 127 -3.65 1.10 -3.43
N SER A 128 -2.76 1.18 -4.41
CA SER A 128 -2.02 0.02 -4.92
C SER A 128 -1.15 -0.67 -3.85
N ASN A 129 -0.78 0.05 -2.80
CA ASN A 129 0.01 -0.47 -1.69
C ASN A 129 -0.83 -0.67 -0.41
N ILE A 130 -1.81 0.19 -0.17
CA ILE A 130 -2.66 0.10 1.03
C ILE A 130 -3.61 -1.10 0.89
N GLN A 131 -4.22 -1.30 -0.26
CA GLN A 131 -5.20 -2.37 -0.44
C GLN A 131 -4.64 -3.79 -0.15
N PRO A 132 -3.49 -4.20 -0.70
CA PRO A 132 -2.88 -5.49 -0.32
C PRO A 132 -2.49 -5.57 1.15
N ALA A 133 -2.13 -4.45 1.79
CA ALA A 133 -1.81 -4.40 3.21
C ALA A 133 -3.07 -4.54 4.09
N MET A 134 -4.22 -4.02 3.65
CA MET A 134 -5.53 -4.29 4.25
C MET A 134 -5.87 -5.78 4.16
N GLU A 135 -5.76 -6.38 2.98
CA GLU A 135 -6.04 -7.80 2.75
C GLU A 135 -5.15 -8.73 3.59
N SER A 136 -3.92 -8.32 3.87
CA SER A 136 -3.00 -9.06 4.75
C SER A 136 -3.19 -8.79 6.25
N GLY A 137 -4.10 -7.88 6.63
CA GLY A 137 -4.35 -7.49 8.01
C GLY A 137 -3.24 -6.63 8.63
N GLU A 138 -2.44 -5.93 7.80
CA GLU A 138 -1.45 -4.96 8.27
C GLU A 138 -2.11 -3.65 8.70
N PHE A 139 -3.17 -3.26 7.99
CA PHE A 139 -4.04 -2.14 8.33
C PHE A 139 -5.48 -2.61 8.54
N ASP A 140 -6.21 -1.91 9.40
CA ASP A 140 -7.60 -2.19 9.73
C ASP A 140 -8.55 -1.20 9.04
N LEU A 141 -8.06 0.00 8.71
CA LEU A 141 -8.87 1.11 8.19
C LEU A 141 -8.03 2.06 7.34
N TYR A 142 -8.62 2.57 6.27
CA TYR A 142 -8.07 3.72 5.54
C TYR A 142 -9.17 4.52 4.85
N PRO A 143 -9.01 5.86 4.67
CA PRO A 143 -9.88 6.66 3.84
C PRO A 143 -9.68 6.31 2.37
N GLU A 144 -10.76 5.98 1.67
CA GLU A 144 -10.71 5.65 0.25
C GLU A 144 -11.76 6.46 -0.52
N TYR A 145 -11.61 6.53 -1.83
CA TYR A 145 -12.54 7.20 -2.74
C TYR A 145 -13.33 6.15 -3.52
N THR A 146 -14.63 6.36 -3.63
CA THR A 146 -15.55 5.40 -4.25
C THR A 146 -15.15 5.06 -5.70
N GLY A 147 -14.80 6.06 -6.51
CA GLY A 147 -14.30 5.82 -7.86
C GLY A 147 -13.01 5.00 -7.91
N THR A 148 -12.11 5.17 -6.95
CA THR A 148 -10.90 4.35 -6.84
C THR A 148 -11.24 2.93 -6.40
N GLY A 149 -12.15 2.78 -5.43
CA GLY A 149 -12.65 1.47 -5.02
C GLY A 149 -13.27 0.70 -6.17
N TRP A 150 -14.04 1.38 -7.02
CA TRP A 150 -14.69 0.80 -8.20
C TRP A 150 -13.69 0.37 -9.27
N ASN A 151 -12.89 1.34 -9.79
CA ASN A 151 -12.03 1.07 -10.95
C ASN A 151 -10.71 0.37 -10.60
N MET A 152 -10.05 0.72 -9.48
CA MET A 152 -8.71 0.19 -9.18
C MET A 152 -8.76 -1.06 -8.31
N VAL A 153 -9.66 -1.13 -7.32
CA VAL A 153 -9.73 -2.28 -6.41
C VAL A 153 -10.59 -3.38 -7.01
N LEU A 154 -11.85 -3.09 -7.34
CA LEU A 154 -12.76 -4.06 -7.94
C LEU A 154 -12.52 -4.27 -9.44
N LYS A 155 -11.72 -3.43 -10.09
CA LYS A 155 -11.41 -3.48 -11.52
C LYS A 155 -12.65 -3.49 -12.41
N LYS A 156 -13.63 -2.70 -12.04
CA LYS A 156 -14.86 -2.54 -12.80
C LYS A 156 -14.67 -1.53 -13.92
N ASP A 157 -15.28 -1.81 -15.05
CA ASP A 157 -15.36 -0.90 -16.18
C ASP A 157 -16.35 0.24 -15.90
N GLY A 158 -16.16 1.36 -16.58
CA GLY A 158 -17.04 2.52 -16.52
C GLY A 158 -16.75 3.45 -15.33
N ILE A 159 -17.47 4.58 -15.35
CA ILE A 159 -17.33 5.62 -14.32
C ILE A 159 -18.26 5.28 -13.15
N TYR A 160 -17.74 5.36 -11.94
CA TYR A 160 -18.54 5.18 -10.73
C TYR A 160 -19.61 6.29 -10.61
N THR A 161 -20.81 5.89 -10.23
CA THR A 161 -21.93 6.77 -9.88
C THR A 161 -22.51 6.36 -8.52
N GLU A 162 -23.18 7.28 -7.80
CA GLU A 162 -23.64 7.01 -6.43
C GLU A 162 -24.63 5.87 -6.30
N ASP A 163 -25.42 5.59 -7.35
CA ASP A 163 -26.35 4.47 -7.41
C ASP A 163 -25.65 3.09 -7.41
N LEU A 164 -24.34 3.05 -7.68
CA LEU A 164 -23.53 1.83 -7.62
C LEU A 164 -22.97 1.55 -6.23
N PHE A 165 -23.19 2.43 -5.25
CA PHE A 165 -22.57 2.28 -3.92
C PHE A 165 -22.94 0.97 -3.21
N ASP A 166 -24.22 0.62 -3.21
CA ASP A 166 -24.67 -0.60 -2.56
C ASP A 166 -24.08 -1.85 -3.22
N SER A 167 -24.05 -1.88 -4.56
CA SER A 167 -23.44 -2.98 -5.32
C SER A 167 -21.92 -3.09 -5.06
N MET A 168 -21.23 -1.96 -5.00
CA MET A 168 -19.81 -1.89 -4.67
C MET A 168 -19.56 -2.41 -3.25
N GLN A 169 -20.37 -1.98 -2.27
CA GLN A 169 -20.25 -2.42 -0.87
C GLN A 169 -20.47 -3.94 -0.73
N ASP A 170 -21.47 -4.47 -1.41
CA ASP A 170 -21.77 -5.91 -1.40
C ASP A 170 -20.58 -6.71 -1.95
N GLU A 171 -19.98 -6.24 -3.03
CA GLU A 171 -18.84 -6.93 -3.62
C GLU A 171 -17.58 -6.83 -2.77
N TYR A 172 -17.31 -5.69 -2.12
CA TYR A 172 -16.24 -5.56 -1.15
C TYR A 172 -16.40 -6.55 0.01
N ASN A 173 -17.62 -6.67 0.53
CA ASN A 173 -17.91 -7.60 1.61
C ASN A 173 -17.75 -9.07 1.19
N GLN A 174 -18.22 -9.44 -0.01
CA GLN A 174 -18.18 -10.82 -0.50
C GLN A 174 -16.80 -11.28 -0.96
N SER A 175 -16.05 -10.38 -1.64
CA SER A 175 -14.80 -10.73 -2.32
C SER A 175 -13.55 -10.41 -1.50
N LEU A 176 -13.62 -9.42 -0.63
CA LEU A 176 -12.46 -8.89 0.08
C LEU A 176 -12.60 -8.96 1.61
N ASP A 177 -13.76 -9.38 2.12
CA ASP A 177 -14.09 -9.34 3.57
C ASP A 177 -13.90 -7.94 4.18
N MET A 178 -14.25 -6.90 3.39
CA MET A 178 -14.12 -5.49 3.75
C MET A 178 -15.47 -4.78 3.68
N LYS A 179 -15.62 -3.75 4.48
CA LYS A 179 -16.84 -2.95 4.55
C LYS A 179 -16.56 -1.46 4.37
N TRP A 180 -17.32 -0.83 3.49
CA TRP A 180 -17.43 0.62 3.45
C TRP A 180 -18.27 1.10 4.62
N MET A 181 -17.70 1.96 5.47
CA MET A 181 -18.38 2.46 6.67
C MET A 181 -19.33 3.63 6.39
N GLY A 182 -19.29 4.18 5.18
CA GLY A 182 -20.08 5.30 4.71
C GLY A 182 -19.26 6.30 3.90
N MET A 183 -19.88 7.35 3.44
CA MET A 183 -19.26 8.42 2.67
C MET A 183 -19.09 9.69 3.53
N TYR A 184 -17.98 10.39 3.33
CA TYR A 184 -17.70 11.65 4.04
C TYR A 184 -18.56 12.84 3.55
N GLY A 185 -19.26 12.68 2.42
CA GLY A 185 -20.17 13.70 1.91
C GLY A 185 -19.50 14.82 1.10
N PHE A 186 -18.27 14.62 0.63
CA PHE A 186 -17.59 15.52 -0.30
C PHE A 186 -17.18 14.80 -1.57
N ASN A 187 -17.00 15.56 -2.64
CA ASN A 187 -16.53 15.03 -3.92
C ASN A 187 -15.05 15.42 -4.11
N ASN A 188 -14.19 14.40 -4.25
CA ASN A 188 -12.79 14.56 -4.63
C ASN A 188 -12.64 14.22 -6.11
N THR A 189 -12.18 15.17 -6.92
CA THR A 189 -12.01 15.01 -8.36
C THR A 189 -10.66 15.52 -8.83
N PHE A 190 -10.26 15.10 -10.02
CA PHE A 190 -9.05 15.62 -10.66
C PHE A 190 -9.24 17.05 -11.14
N GLY A 191 -8.18 17.84 -11.05
CA GLY A 191 -8.12 19.19 -11.58
C GLY A 191 -6.91 19.38 -12.48
N LEU A 192 -7.07 20.12 -13.57
CA LEU A 192 -5.97 20.52 -14.43
C LEU A 192 -5.36 21.83 -13.94
N VAL A 193 -4.05 21.86 -13.86
CA VAL A 193 -3.29 23.05 -13.49
C VAL A 193 -2.39 23.44 -14.67
N VAL A 194 -2.44 24.70 -15.05
CA VAL A 194 -1.54 25.29 -16.03
C VAL A 194 -0.77 26.46 -15.42
N ARG A 195 0.43 26.73 -15.88
CA ARG A 195 1.18 27.91 -15.44
C ARG A 195 0.43 29.18 -15.88
N ARG A 196 0.45 30.21 -15.03
CA ARG A 196 -0.25 31.48 -15.30
C ARG A 196 0.13 32.09 -16.66
N GLU A 197 1.40 32.06 -17.01
CA GLU A 197 1.92 32.58 -18.29
C GLU A 197 1.28 31.87 -19.49
N ILE A 198 1.04 30.55 -19.39
CA ILE A 198 0.42 29.75 -20.42
C ILE A 198 -1.08 30.08 -20.49
N ALA A 199 -1.75 30.19 -19.33
CA ALA A 199 -3.16 30.56 -19.26
C ALA A 199 -3.40 31.94 -19.88
N GLU A 200 -2.56 32.93 -19.55
CA GLU A 200 -2.64 34.29 -20.10
C GLU A 200 -2.34 34.32 -21.60
N LYS A 201 -1.27 33.65 -22.01
CA LYS A 201 -0.84 33.61 -23.43
C LYS A 201 -1.91 33.06 -24.36
N TYR A 202 -2.60 32.01 -23.93
CA TYR A 202 -3.60 31.30 -24.73
C TYR A 202 -5.04 31.58 -24.28
N HIS A 203 -5.22 32.51 -23.32
CA HIS A 203 -6.53 32.90 -22.78
C HIS A 203 -7.35 31.73 -22.21
N LEU A 204 -6.68 30.75 -21.55
CA LEU A 204 -7.28 29.56 -21.01
C LEU A 204 -8.07 29.86 -19.74
N LYS A 205 -9.34 29.48 -19.69
CA LYS A 205 -10.23 29.62 -18.53
C LYS A 205 -10.96 28.31 -18.22
N THR A 206 -11.17 27.46 -19.20
CA THR A 206 -11.90 26.21 -19.10
C THR A 206 -11.08 25.07 -19.72
N TYR A 207 -11.45 23.83 -19.46
CA TYR A 207 -10.83 22.66 -20.09
C TYR A 207 -11.02 22.67 -21.62
N SER A 208 -12.18 23.13 -22.08
CA SER A 208 -12.47 23.23 -23.53
C SER A 208 -11.55 24.18 -24.26
N ASP A 209 -11.00 25.21 -23.60
CA ASP A 209 -10.07 26.15 -24.23
C ASP A 209 -8.74 25.48 -24.60
N LEU A 210 -8.37 24.38 -23.91
CA LEU A 210 -7.16 23.62 -24.21
C LEU A 210 -7.20 22.97 -25.59
N LYS A 211 -8.39 22.69 -26.15
CA LYS A 211 -8.56 22.01 -27.45
C LYS A 211 -7.70 22.63 -28.56
N THR A 212 -7.56 23.94 -28.58
CA THR A 212 -6.86 24.66 -29.65
C THR A 212 -5.33 24.69 -29.48
N VAL A 213 -4.83 24.33 -28.30
CA VAL A 213 -3.41 24.47 -27.94
C VAL A 213 -2.79 23.24 -27.29
N ALA A 214 -3.57 22.20 -27.01
CA ALA A 214 -3.12 20.99 -26.36
C ALA A 214 -1.88 20.38 -27.06
N ASN A 215 -1.88 20.34 -28.38
CA ASN A 215 -0.77 19.83 -29.19
C ASN A 215 0.54 20.63 -29.10
N GLN A 216 0.53 21.80 -28.46
CA GLN A 216 1.71 22.63 -28.20
C GLN A 216 2.16 22.53 -26.74
N LEU A 217 1.43 21.76 -25.91
CA LEU A 217 1.67 21.62 -24.48
C LEU A 217 2.14 20.19 -24.18
N ILE A 218 2.83 20.04 -23.06
CA ILE A 218 3.21 18.73 -22.52
C ILE A 218 2.31 18.46 -21.33
N PHE A 219 1.56 17.39 -21.41
CA PHE A 219 0.72 16.90 -20.30
C PHE A 219 1.57 16.08 -19.34
N GLY A 220 1.40 16.29 -18.05
CA GLY A 220 2.04 15.53 -17.00
C GLY A 220 1.03 15.15 -15.93
N ALA A 221 1.05 13.89 -15.51
CA ALA A 221 0.24 13.36 -14.44
C ALA A 221 0.95 12.19 -13.74
N GLU A 222 0.41 11.73 -12.63
CA GLU A 222 0.82 10.48 -12.02
C GLU A 222 0.48 9.29 -12.93
N TYR A 223 1.25 8.20 -12.79
CA TYR A 223 1.09 7.01 -13.63
C TYR A 223 -0.35 6.47 -13.62
N ASP A 224 -0.96 6.39 -12.44
CA ASP A 224 -2.31 5.86 -12.26
C ASP A 224 -3.35 6.64 -13.08
N PHE A 225 -3.16 7.95 -13.31
CA PHE A 225 -4.08 8.75 -14.11
C PHE A 225 -4.11 8.33 -15.58
N PHE A 226 -3.00 7.80 -16.10
CA PHE A 226 -2.95 7.28 -17.47
C PHE A 226 -3.60 5.91 -17.62
N GLU A 227 -3.64 5.12 -16.54
CA GLU A 227 -4.18 3.75 -16.56
C GLU A 227 -5.70 3.70 -16.23
N ARG A 228 -6.23 4.75 -15.59
CA ARG A 228 -7.63 4.80 -15.15
C ARG A 228 -8.58 5.05 -16.32
N GLU A 229 -9.75 4.41 -16.30
CA GLU A 229 -10.81 4.66 -17.26
C GLU A 229 -11.39 6.07 -17.17
N ASP A 230 -11.48 6.64 -15.97
CA ASP A 230 -11.89 8.02 -15.69
C ASP A 230 -10.72 9.01 -15.71
N GLY A 231 -9.56 8.60 -16.23
CA GLY A 231 -8.32 9.38 -16.26
C GLY A 231 -8.05 10.07 -17.61
N TYR A 232 -6.80 9.96 -18.08
CA TYR A 232 -6.28 10.69 -19.25
C TYR A 232 -7.10 10.47 -20.52
N ASN A 233 -7.46 9.22 -20.81
CA ASN A 233 -8.20 8.90 -22.03
C ASN A 233 -9.62 9.51 -22.01
N ALA A 234 -10.30 9.43 -20.86
CA ALA A 234 -11.62 10.04 -20.69
C ALA A 234 -11.56 11.57 -20.80
N LEU A 235 -10.54 12.19 -20.21
CA LEU A 235 -10.29 13.63 -20.31
C LEU A 235 -10.11 14.05 -21.78
N CYS A 236 -9.23 13.35 -22.50
CA CYS A 236 -8.96 13.66 -23.91
C CYS A 236 -10.18 13.46 -24.79
N GLN A 237 -10.95 12.40 -24.60
CA GLN A 237 -12.18 12.14 -25.36
C GLN A 237 -13.27 13.17 -25.06
N THR A 238 -13.46 13.53 -23.78
CA THR A 238 -14.52 14.46 -23.36
C THR A 238 -14.32 15.86 -23.92
N TYR A 239 -13.07 16.34 -23.94
CA TYR A 239 -12.74 17.71 -24.34
C TYR A 239 -12.04 17.81 -25.71
N ASP A 240 -11.90 16.70 -26.43
CA ASP A 240 -11.21 16.60 -27.71
C ASP A 240 -9.78 17.18 -27.64
N LEU A 241 -9.00 16.68 -26.66
CA LEU A 241 -7.63 17.14 -26.42
C LEU A 241 -6.61 16.20 -27.06
N HIS A 242 -5.60 16.80 -27.69
CA HIS A 242 -4.49 16.09 -28.34
C HIS A 242 -3.17 16.70 -27.86
N PHE A 243 -2.60 16.12 -26.79
CA PHE A 243 -1.29 16.52 -26.24
C PHE A 243 -0.12 15.83 -26.96
#